data_3a1919f34e2d71e89df96ad326a59d39
#
_entry.id   3a1919f34e2d71e89df96ad326a59d39
#
_cell.length_a   1.000
_cell.length_b   1.000
_cell.length_c   1.000
_cell.angle_alpha   90.00
_cell.angle_beta   90.00
_cell.angle_gamma   90.00
#
_symmetry.space_group_name_H-M   'P 1'
#
loop_
_entity.id
_entity.type
_entity.pdbx_description
1 polymer ?
#
loop_
_entity_poly.entity_id
_entity_poly.type
_entity_poly.pdbx_seq_one_letter_code
_entity_poly.pdbx_strand_id
1 'polypeptide(L)'
;VVSDKIYYASDSNVAQHSGNVSLTSVYARKDFRLGGLHLDNRVLLQWSTDQDVVPVPLLSAFLSYYYEFWVVRDVLRLQIGLDGRYNTKYYAPGYNPALSVYYNQREVETGNYPYMDAFVMGKWKRMRIFLKYQHVNKGLFGNGEYFSAARYPLNPGMFKIGISWGFYD
;
A
#
# COMPACT_ATOMS: atom_id res chain seq x y z
N VAL A 1 20.72 11.87 -0.25
CA VAL A 1 21.76 11.68 -1.27
C VAL A 1 22.60 10.48 -0.89
N VAL A 2 22.87 9.59 -1.83
CA VAL A 2 23.72 8.41 -1.67
C VAL A 2 24.79 8.45 -2.76
N SER A 3 26.05 8.30 -2.38
CA SER A 3 27.19 8.23 -3.31
C SER A 3 27.53 6.76 -3.57
N ASP A 4 27.93 6.46 -4.79
CA ASP A 4 28.47 5.15 -5.21
C ASP A 4 27.62 3.97 -4.74
N LYS A 5 26.29 4.10 -4.90
CA LYS A 5 25.33 3.11 -4.43
C LYS A 5 25.53 1.75 -5.09
N ILE A 6 25.65 0.72 -4.27
CA ILE A 6 25.62 -0.67 -4.70
C ILE A 6 24.17 -1.17 -4.77
N TYR A 7 23.82 -1.88 -5.83
CA TYR A 7 22.48 -2.44 -6.05
C TYR A 7 22.57 -3.72 -6.90
N TYR A 8 21.48 -4.50 -6.91
CA TYR A 8 21.35 -5.63 -7.81
C TYR A 8 20.71 -5.17 -9.12
N ALA A 9 21.36 -5.41 -10.24
CA ALA A 9 20.87 -5.12 -11.58
C ALA A 9 19.87 -6.18 -12.08
N SER A 10 19.34 -6.01 -13.29
CA SER A 10 18.27 -6.83 -13.87
C SER A 10 18.54 -8.33 -13.94
N ASP A 11 19.78 -8.74 -13.99
CA ASP A 11 20.26 -10.12 -13.98
C ASP A 11 20.61 -10.63 -12.58
N SER A 12 20.30 -9.85 -11.53
CA SER A 12 20.67 -10.06 -10.13
C SER A 12 22.18 -10.02 -9.85
N ASN A 13 22.98 -9.51 -10.79
CA ASN A 13 24.39 -9.20 -10.54
C ASN A 13 24.52 -7.91 -9.73
N VAL A 14 25.57 -7.85 -8.92
CA VAL A 14 25.90 -6.66 -8.16
C VAL A 14 26.46 -5.60 -9.11
N ALA A 15 25.84 -4.43 -9.08
CA ALA A 15 26.30 -3.24 -9.80
C ALA A 15 26.58 -2.10 -8.83
N GLN A 16 27.48 -1.21 -9.20
CA GLN A 16 27.77 0.01 -8.46
C GLN A 16 27.54 1.22 -9.36
N HIS A 17 26.71 2.14 -8.90
CA HIS A 17 26.52 3.43 -9.56
C HIS A 17 27.72 4.33 -9.24
N SER A 18 28.30 4.96 -10.25
CA SER A 18 29.34 5.96 -10.05
C SER A 18 28.71 7.33 -9.91
N GLY A 19 28.91 7.96 -8.75
CA GLY A 19 28.42 9.32 -8.46
C GLY A 19 27.26 9.34 -7.47
N ASN A 20 26.54 10.47 -7.45
CA ASN A 20 25.51 10.76 -6.46
C ASN A 20 24.10 10.51 -7.00
N VAL A 21 23.29 9.77 -6.27
CA VAL A 21 21.85 9.66 -6.49
C VAL A 21 21.12 10.38 -5.37
N SER A 22 20.20 11.25 -5.74
CA SER A 22 19.33 11.97 -4.81
C SER A 22 17.91 11.47 -4.91
N LEU A 23 17.30 11.15 -3.76
CA LEU A 23 15.88 10.90 -3.62
C LEU A 23 15.26 12.05 -2.84
N THR A 24 14.27 12.70 -3.42
CA THR A 24 13.46 13.73 -2.76
C THR A 24 12.06 13.20 -2.53
N SER A 25 11.54 13.42 -1.31
CA SER A 25 10.20 12.96 -0.92
C SER A 25 9.45 14.08 -0.22
N VAL A 26 8.18 14.25 -0.58
CA VAL A 26 7.23 15.16 0.06
C VAL A 26 6.04 14.37 0.54
N TYR A 27 5.81 14.37 1.84
CA TYR A 27 4.69 13.66 2.46
C TYR A 27 3.66 14.64 2.99
N ALA A 28 2.38 14.41 2.68
CA ALA A 28 1.26 15.15 3.22
C ALA A 28 0.22 14.19 3.79
N ARG A 29 -0.32 14.56 4.96
CA ARG A 29 -1.45 13.85 5.58
C ARG A 29 -2.51 14.84 6.00
N LYS A 30 -3.78 14.51 5.69
CA LYS A 30 -4.92 15.31 6.11
C LYS A 30 -6.10 14.42 6.47
N ASP A 31 -6.55 14.55 7.72
CA ASP A 31 -7.75 13.89 8.23
C ASP A 31 -8.89 14.90 8.25
N PHE A 32 -10.03 14.54 7.66
CA PHE A 32 -11.27 15.29 7.76
C PHE A 32 -12.27 14.48 8.56
N ARG A 33 -13.02 15.16 9.45
CA ARG A 33 -14.07 14.56 10.25
C ARG A 33 -15.34 15.39 10.13
N LEU A 34 -16.40 14.74 9.66
CA LEU A 34 -17.72 15.35 9.43
C LEU A 34 -18.76 14.48 10.16
N GLY A 35 -19.00 14.77 11.44
CA GLY A 35 -19.83 13.91 12.29
C GLY A 35 -19.20 12.51 12.43
N GLY A 36 -19.93 11.48 11.96
CA GLY A 36 -19.43 10.11 11.94
C GLY A 36 -18.55 9.76 10.74
N LEU A 37 -18.44 10.62 9.73
CA LEU A 37 -17.62 10.38 8.55
C LEU A 37 -16.17 10.80 8.80
N HIS A 38 -15.25 9.89 8.53
CA HIS A 38 -13.80 10.09 8.65
C HIS A 38 -13.13 9.86 7.29
N LEU A 39 -12.28 10.79 6.88
CA LEU A 39 -11.54 10.76 5.61
C LEU A 39 -10.05 10.95 5.91
N ASP A 40 -9.29 9.85 6.06
CA ASP A 40 -7.82 9.90 6.22
C ASP A 40 -7.18 9.86 4.83
N ASN A 41 -6.47 10.92 4.49
CA ASN A 41 -5.77 11.08 3.22
C ASN A 41 -4.28 11.17 3.49
N ARG A 42 -3.49 10.33 2.82
CA ARG A 42 -2.03 10.34 2.87
C ARG A 42 -1.49 10.32 1.45
N VAL A 43 -0.63 11.25 1.15
CA VAL A 43 -0.03 11.40 -0.17
C VAL A 43 1.48 11.52 -0.01
N LEU A 44 2.21 10.79 -0.81
CA LEU A 44 3.65 10.82 -0.90
C LEU A 44 4.05 11.10 -2.35
N LEU A 45 4.77 12.19 -2.58
CA LEU A 45 5.44 12.50 -3.83
C LEU A 45 6.92 12.18 -3.68
N GLN A 46 7.46 11.45 -4.65
CA GLN A 46 8.86 11.04 -4.63
C GLN A 46 9.46 11.15 -6.02
N TRP A 47 10.69 11.62 -6.11
CA TRP A 47 11.45 11.55 -7.36
C TRP A 47 12.92 11.28 -7.07
N SER A 48 13.48 10.42 -7.89
CA SER A 48 14.89 10.06 -7.89
C SER A 48 15.58 10.73 -9.07
N THR A 49 16.80 11.15 -8.89
CA THR A 49 17.66 11.65 -10.00
C THR A 49 18.07 10.53 -10.95
N ASP A 50 18.03 9.28 -10.46
CA ASP A 50 18.30 8.09 -11.26
C ASP A 50 17.31 6.98 -10.87
N GLN A 51 16.33 6.74 -11.74
CA GLN A 51 15.29 5.74 -11.56
C GLN A 51 15.80 4.29 -11.80
N ASP A 52 16.96 4.12 -12.41
CA ASP A 52 17.56 2.80 -12.59
C ASP A 52 18.21 2.30 -11.31
N VAL A 53 18.73 3.23 -10.53
CA VAL A 53 19.43 2.95 -9.28
C VAL A 53 18.47 2.98 -8.09
N VAL A 54 17.51 3.90 -8.10
CA VAL A 54 16.49 4.07 -7.06
C VAL A 54 15.10 4.22 -7.71
N PRO A 55 14.48 3.10 -8.14
CA PRO A 55 13.15 3.12 -8.75
C PRO A 55 12.08 3.42 -7.70
N VAL A 56 11.35 4.53 -7.88
CA VAL A 56 10.24 4.93 -6.99
C VAL A 56 9.06 5.46 -7.81
N PRO A 57 7.81 5.23 -7.38
CA PRO A 57 6.66 5.87 -8.00
C PRO A 57 6.68 7.38 -7.72
N LEU A 58 6.31 8.19 -8.71
CA LEU A 58 6.22 9.64 -8.52
C LEU A 58 5.18 10.02 -7.45
N LEU A 59 4.04 9.33 -7.45
CA LEU A 59 2.94 9.56 -6.52
C LEU A 59 2.51 8.24 -5.90
N SER A 60 2.41 8.22 -4.58
CA SER A 60 1.72 7.19 -3.82
C SER A 60 0.64 7.81 -2.96
N ALA A 61 -0.56 7.24 -2.96
CA ALA A 61 -1.67 7.69 -2.16
C ALA A 61 -2.25 6.53 -1.34
N PHE A 62 -2.62 6.83 -0.10
CA PHE A 62 -3.41 5.97 0.75
C PHE A 62 -4.61 6.75 1.26
N LEU A 63 -5.80 6.19 1.07
CA LEU A 63 -7.08 6.78 1.46
C LEU A 63 -7.79 5.77 2.36
N SER A 64 -8.29 6.22 3.52
CA SER A 64 -9.12 5.41 4.38
C SER A 64 -10.37 6.21 4.75
N TYR A 65 -11.49 5.82 4.16
CA TYR A 65 -12.77 6.51 4.29
C TYR A 65 -13.76 5.61 4.99
N TYR A 66 -14.24 6.01 6.16
CA TYR A 66 -15.16 5.20 6.93
C TYR A 66 -16.20 6.05 7.65
N TYR A 67 -17.35 5.43 7.86
CA TYR A 67 -18.42 5.98 8.69
C TYR A 67 -18.48 5.23 10.02
N GLU A 68 -18.50 5.99 11.11
CA GLU A 68 -18.51 5.49 12.48
C GLU A 68 -19.81 5.86 13.17
N PHE A 69 -20.46 4.88 13.77
CA PHE A 69 -21.73 5.09 14.47
C PHE A 69 -21.94 4.09 15.61
N TRP A 70 -22.81 4.49 16.54
CA TRP A 70 -23.26 3.61 17.60
C TRP A 70 -24.46 2.77 17.15
N VAL A 71 -24.36 1.45 17.21
CA VAL A 71 -25.50 0.53 17.05
C VAL A 71 -26.26 0.43 18.37
N VAL A 72 -25.51 0.29 19.48
CA VAL A 72 -26.03 0.37 20.84
C VAL A 72 -25.15 1.36 21.59
N ARG A 73 -25.74 2.43 22.07
CA ARG A 73 -25.02 3.53 22.71
C ARG A 73 -24.15 3.00 23.86
N ASP A 74 -22.88 3.44 23.89
CA ASP A 74 -21.83 3.07 24.85
C ASP A 74 -21.52 1.56 24.95
N VAL A 75 -22.14 0.72 24.12
CA VAL A 75 -21.95 -0.74 24.12
C VAL A 75 -21.33 -1.24 22.82
N LEU A 76 -21.94 -0.91 21.68
CA LEU A 76 -21.50 -1.40 20.36
C LEU A 76 -21.32 -0.25 19.38
N ARG A 77 -20.09 -0.02 18.97
CA ARG A 77 -19.70 0.98 17.98
C ARG A 77 -19.22 0.27 16.73
N LEU A 78 -19.73 0.66 15.57
CA LEU A 78 -19.31 0.13 14.27
C LEU A 78 -18.60 1.20 13.45
N GLN A 79 -17.65 0.73 12.65
CA GLN A 79 -17.02 1.47 11.56
C GLN A 79 -17.19 0.64 10.28
N ILE A 80 -17.67 1.25 9.21
CA ILE A 80 -17.79 0.64 7.89
C ILE A 80 -17.05 1.54 6.92
N GLY A 81 -16.15 0.99 6.12
CA GLY A 81 -15.33 1.81 5.27
C GLY A 81 -14.60 1.09 4.15
N LEU A 82 -13.86 1.90 3.42
CA LEU A 82 -13.01 1.50 2.31
C LEU A 82 -11.60 2.04 2.54
N ASP A 83 -10.61 1.18 2.32
CA ASP A 83 -9.21 1.57 2.19
C ASP A 83 -8.83 1.56 0.71
N GLY A 84 -8.20 2.61 0.23
CA GLY A 84 -7.68 2.70 -1.13
C GLY A 84 -6.17 2.92 -1.12
N ARG A 85 -5.46 2.25 -2.03
CA ARG A 85 -4.03 2.45 -2.28
C ARG A 85 -3.82 2.64 -3.76
N TYR A 86 -3.03 3.62 -4.09
CA TYR A 86 -2.68 3.94 -5.47
C TYR A 86 -1.22 4.38 -5.54
N ASN A 87 -0.55 3.98 -6.59
CA ASN A 87 0.73 4.54 -7.00
C ASN A 87 0.80 4.67 -8.51
N THR A 88 1.51 5.68 -8.98
CA THR A 88 1.81 5.85 -10.40
C THR A 88 2.69 4.71 -10.90
N LYS A 89 2.69 4.49 -12.20
CA LYS A 89 3.54 3.49 -12.85
C LYS A 89 5.01 3.75 -12.58
N TYR A 90 5.74 2.69 -12.30
CA TYR A 90 7.19 2.68 -12.19
C TYR A 90 7.70 1.23 -12.36
N TYR A 91 8.98 1.06 -12.54
CA TYR A 91 9.61 -0.26 -12.57
C TYR A 91 9.92 -0.72 -11.15
N ALA A 92 8.97 -1.37 -10.50
CA ALA A 92 9.21 -1.93 -9.19
C ALA A 92 10.32 -2.98 -9.23
N PRO A 93 11.19 -3.05 -8.20
CA PRO A 93 12.20 -4.10 -8.12
C PRO A 93 11.58 -5.49 -8.24
N GLY A 94 12.23 -6.35 -9.01
CA GLY A 94 11.92 -7.78 -9.07
C GLY A 94 12.51 -8.49 -7.85
N TYR A 95 12.01 -9.68 -7.54
CA TYR A 95 12.54 -10.52 -6.48
C TYR A 95 13.11 -11.82 -7.05
N ASN A 96 14.35 -12.15 -6.70
CA ASN A 96 14.99 -13.42 -7.05
C ASN A 96 14.94 -14.34 -5.81
N PRO A 97 14.10 -15.39 -5.81
CA PRO A 97 13.95 -16.26 -4.65
C PRO A 97 15.17 -17.16 -4.41
N ALA A 98 15.95 -17.49 -5.45
CA ALA A 98 17.14 -18.32 -5.32
C ALA A 98 18.25 -17.61 -4.54
N LEU A 99 18.39 -16.31 -4.72
CA LEU A 99 19.37 -15.47 -4.04
C LEU A 99 18.79 -14.71 -2.85
N SER A 100 17.47 -14.72 -2.69
CA SER A 100 16.74 -13.93 -1.67
C SER A 100 17.01 -12.43 -1.74
N VAL A 101 17.17 -11.88 -2.95
CA VAL A 101 17.47 -10.47 -3.18
C VAL A 101 16.45 -9.79 -4.07
N TYR A 102 16.25 -8.49 -3.84
CA TYR A 102 15.54 -7.62 -4.77
C TYR A 102 16.53 -7.04 -5.78
N TYR A 103 16.15 -7.03 -7.05
CA TYR A 103 16.97 -6.47 -8.13
C TYR A 103 16.18 -5.42 -8.94
N ASN A 104 16.87 -4.41 -9.43
CA ASN A 104 16.28 -3.42 -10.30
C ASN A 104 16.04 -4.00 -11.70
N GLN A 105 14.88 -3.72 -12.28
CA GLN A 105 14.47 -4.25 -13.58
C GLN A 105 13.70 -3.18 -14.38
N ARG A 106 13.65 -3.35 -15.70
CA ARG A 106 12.91 -2.50 -16.63
C ARG A 106 11.97 -3.27 -17.57
N GLU A 107 11.65 -4.50 -17.21
CA GLU A 107 10.82 -5.37 -18.07
C GLU A 107 9.31 -5.16 -17.78
N VAL A 108 8.96 -5.02 -16.50
CA VAL A 108 7.56 -4.97 -16.05
C VAL A 108 7.30 -3.71 -15.25
N GLU A 109 6.48 -2.83 -15.80
CA GLU A 109 5.93 -1.70 -15.04
C GLU A 109 4.82 -2.16 -14.11
N THR A 110 4.82 -1.64 -12.88
CA THR A 110 3.77 -1.85 -11.89
C THR A 110 3.14 -0.53 -11.50
N GLY A 111 1.93 -0.57 -10.95
CA GLY A 111 1.20 0.62 -10.53
C GLY A 111 0.09 1.04 -11.48
N ASN A 112 -0.38 2.28 -11.33
CA ASN A 112 -1.54 2.84 -12.05
C ASN A 112 -2.83 2.03 -11.87
N TYR A 113 -2.95 1.38 -10.71
CA TYR A 113 -4.10 0.61 -10.33
C TYR A 113 -4.54 0.95 -8.89
N PRO A 114 -5.78 1.40 -8.68
CA PRO A 114 -6.32 1.62 -7.36
C PRO A 114 -6.66 0.27 -6.71
N TYR A 115 -5.88 -0.15 -5.74
CA TYR A 115 -6.17 -1.34 -4.94
C TYR A 115 -7.09 -0.97 -3.79
N MET A 116 -8.28 -1.59 -3.74
CA MET A 116 -9.30 -1.23 -2.76
C MET A 116 -9.68 -2.40 -1.87
N ASP A 117 -9.83 -2.12 -0.58
CA ASP A 117 -10.31 -3.06 0.43
C ASP A 117 -11.58 -2.50 1.07
N ALA A 118 -12.57 -3.34 1.34
CA ALA A 118 -13.74 -2.98 2.15
C ALA A 118 -13.60 -3.58 3.55
N PHE A 119 -14.01 -2.85 4.59
CA PHE A 119 -13.93 -3.35 5.95
C PHE A 119 -15.13 -2.95 6.81
N VAL A 120 -15.39 -3.79 7.80
CA VAL A 120 -16.29 -3.51 8.92
C VAL A 120 -15.52 -3.79 10.21
N MET A 121 -15.51 -2.84 11.12
CA MET A 121 -14.91 -2.99 12.44
C MET A 121 -15.96 -2.73 13.51
N GLY A 122 -16.11 -3.67 14.45
CA GLY A 122 -16.98 -3.55 15.62
C GLY A 122 -16.17 -3.44 16.91
N LYS A 123 -16.48 -2.45 17.74
CA LYS A 123 -16.00 -2.37 19.12
C LYS A 123 -17.15 -2.65 20.06
N TRP A 124 -17.10 -3.80 20.74
CA TRP A 124 -18.07 -4.22 21.73
C TRP A 124 -17.41 -4.28 23.12
N LYS A 125 -17.64 -3.25 23.92
CA LYS A 125 -16.95 -3.09 25.22
C LYS A 125 -15.44 -3.19 25.04
N ARG A 126 -14.81 -4.27 25.52
CA ARG A 126 -13.36 -4.54 25.45
C ARG A 126 -12.94 -5.36 24.23
N MET A 127 -13.91 -5.90 23.49
CA MET A 127 -13.67 -6.71 22.31
C MET A 127 -13.71 -5.85 21.05
N ARG A 128 -12.78 -6.10 20.12
CA ARG A 128 -12.81 -5.57 18.75
C ARG A 128 -12.86 -6.73 17.78
N ILE A 129 -13.78 -6.65 16.86
CA ILE A 129 -13.93 -7.62 15.76
C ILE A 129 -13.73 -6.85 14.49
N PHE A 130 -12.94 -7.36 13.57
CA PHE A 130 -12.85 -6.80 12.23
C PHE A 130 -13.11 -7.87 11.17
N LEU A 131 -13.78 -7.44 10.13
CA LEU A 131 -13.98 -8.16 8.88
C LEU A 131 -13.42 -7.28 7.77
N LYS A 132 -12.60 -7.85 6.91
CA LYS A 132 -12.01 -7.13 5.77
C LYS A 132 -12.06 -8.00 4.54
N TYR A 133 -12.58 -7.44 3.45
CA TYR A 133 -12.49 -8.05 2.13
C TYR A 133 -11.48 -7.26 1.31
N GLN A 134 -10.36 -7.89 1.00
CA GLN A 134 -9.30 -7.30 0.22
C GLN A 134 -9.58 -7.41 -1.27
N HIS A 135 -9.07 -6.43 -2.03
CA HIS A 135 -9.17 -6.38 -3.48
C HIS A 135 -10.62 -6.43 -3.99
N VAL A 136 -11.50 -5.64 -3.35
CA VAL A 136 -12.93 -5.59 -3.68
C VAL A 136 -13.20 -5.15 -5.13
N ASN A 137 -12.28 -4.40 -5.71
CA ASN A 137 -12.37 -3.89 -7.08
C ASN A 137 -11.67 -4.77 -8.13
N LYS A 138 -11.34 -6.03 -7.80
CA LYS A 138 -10.75 -6.95 -8.76
C LYS A 138 -11.64 -7.11 -10.00
N GLY A 139 -11.07 -6.90 -11.18
CA GLY A 139 -11.78 -7.00 -12.46
C GLY A 139 -12.63 -5.79 -12.86
N LEU A 140 -12.71 -4.73 -12.02
CA LEU A 140 -13.44 -3.51 -12.39
C LEU A 140 -12.65 -2.59 -13.32
N PHE A 141 -11.31 -2.65 -13.27
CA PHE A 141 -10.43 -1.78 -14.05
C PHE A 141 -9.45 -2.62 -14.91
N GLY A 142 -9.91 -3.10 -16.08
CA GLY A 142 -9.09 -3.81 -17.06
C GLY A 142 -8.98 -5.33 -16.85
N ASN A 143 -8.12 -5.99 -17.62
CA ASN A 143 -8.03 -7.46 -17.76
C ASN A 143 -7.39 -8.21 -16.58
N GLY A 144 -7.21 -7.59 -15.43
CA GLY A 144 -6.99 -8.30 -14.18
C GLY A 144 -5.56 -8.77 -13.87
N GLU A 145 -4.56 -8.44 -14.67
CA GLU A 145 -3.17 -8.75 -14.36
C GLU A 145 -2.48 -7.55 -13.71
N TYR A 146 -2.58 -7.46 -12.40
CA TYR A 146 -1.90 -6.43 -11.62
C TYR A 146 -0.80 -7.05 -10.77
N PHE A 147 0.35 -6.41 -10.76
CA PHE A 147 1.54 -6.90 -10.06
C PHE A 147 1.88 -6.03 -8.86
N SER A 148 2.26 -6.68 -7.76
CA SER A 148 2.84 -6.03 -6.58
C SER A 148 4.34 -5.78 -6.72
N ALA A 149 5.01 -6.67 -7.44
CA ALA A 149 6.40 -6.59 -7.89
C ALA A 149 6.49 -7.28 -9.26
N ALA A 150 7.59 -7.11 -9.97
CA ALA A 150 7.78 -7.75 -11.26
C ALA A 150 7.51 -9.27 -11.18
N ARG A 151 6.56 -9.75 -11.98
CA ARG A 151 6.12 -11.16 -12.05
C ARG A 151 5.42 -11.72 -10.79
N TYR A 152 5.12 -10.87 -9.79
CA TYR A 152 4.34 -11.26 -8.61
C TYR A 152 2.97 -10.59 -8.67
N PRO A 153 1.90 -11.32 -9.00
CA PRO A 153 0.56 -10.77 -9.08
C PRO A 153 0.08 -10.28 -7.71
N LEU A 154 -0.79 -9.29 -7.72
CA LEU A 154 -1.52 -8.87 -6.51
C LEU A 154 -2.40 -10.01 -6.02
N ASN A 155 -2.59 -10.08 -4.71
CA ASN A 155 -3.45 -11.08 -4.09
C ASN A 155 -4.85 -11.06 -4.71
N PRO A 156 -5.45 -12.25 -4.92
CA PRO A 156 -6.86 -12.34 -5.28
C PRO A 156 -7.75 -11.75 -4.18
N GLY A 157 -9.03 -11.59 -4.46
CA GLY A 157 -10.01 -11.23 -3.43
C GLY A 157 -9.90 -12.17 -2.23
N MET A 158 -9.71 -11.62 -1.03
CA MET A 158 -9.48 -12.41 0.17
C MET A 158 -10.29 -11.86 1.35
N PHE A 159 -10.97 -12.76 2.03
CA PHE A 159 -11.67 -12.44 3.28
C PHE A 159 -10.72 -12.58 4.47
N LYS A 160 -10.70 -11.58 5.34
CA LYS A 160 -9.95 -11.59 6.59
C LYS A 160 -10.87 -11.29 7.76
N ILE A 161 -10.73 -12.07 8.83
CA ILE A 161 -11.43 -11.88 10.10
C ILE A 161 -10.41 -11.85 11.22
N GLY A 162 -10.63 -11.02 12.22
CA GLY A 162 -9.80 -10.99 13.42
C GLY A 162 -10.58 -10.48 14.62
N ILE A 163 -10.16 -10.94 15.78
CA ILE A 163 -10.70 -10.58 17.08
C ILE A 163 -9.55 -10.15 17.97
N SER A 164 -9.74 -9.03 18.66
CA SER A 164 -8.81 -8.52 19.68
C SER A 164 -9.59 -8.31 20.98
N TRP A 165 -9.08 -8.85 22.05
CA TRP A 165 -9.69 -8.75 23.38
C TRP A 165 -8.69 -8.17 24.39
N GLY A 166 -9.08 -7.12 25.09
CA GLY A 166 -8.30 -6.56 26.18
C GLY A 166 -8.60 -7.31 27.50
N PHE A 167 -7.59 -7.98 28.09
CA PHE A 167 -7.73 -8.76 29.32
C PHE A 167 -7.47 -7.94 30.59
N TYR A 168 -6.91 -6.73 30.45
CA TYR A 168 -6.57 -5.88 31.60
C TYR A 168 -7.56 -4.72 31.75
N ASP A 169 -7.79 -4.34 33.00
CA ASP A 169 -8.58 -3.17 33.40
C ASP A 169 -7.78 -1.88 33.22
#